data_e01a30843c5e37af9df8dc64f39847d0
#
_entry.id   e01a30843c5e37af9df8dc64f39847d0
#
_cell.length_a   1.000
_cell.length_b   1.000
_cell.length_c   1.000
_cell.angle_alpha   90.00
_cell.angle_beta   90.00
_cell.angle_gamma   90.00
#
_symmetry.space_group_name_H-M   'P 1'
#
loop_
_entity.id
_entity.type
_entity.pdbx_description
1 polymer ?
#
loop_
_entity_poly.entity_id
_entity_poly.type
_entity_poly.pdbx_seq_one_letter_code
_entity_poly.pdbx_strand_id
1 'polypeptide(L)'
;MKRQCYNPYLPSWEYIPDAEPRVFGQRLYIYGSHDLFGAKEYCEGDYVCWSTPVEDLSDWRYEGVIFKKQDTPWNKENLSYYAPDVVRGTDGRYYLYYSVANTSITSVAVCDKPAGKYQYLGDVHFPDAPSYGIAFMLISGCSS
;
A
#
# COMPACT_ATOMS: atom_id res chain seq x y z
N MET A 1 -2.44 10.67 -28.73
CA MET A 1 -0.98 10.39 -28.84
C MET A 1 -0.54 9.80 -27.51
N LYS A 2 0.05 8.59 -27.53
CA LYS A 2 0.60 8.00 -26.29
C LYS A 2 1.81 8.82 -25.88
N ARG A 3 1.84 9.31 -24.63
CA ARG A 3 3.01 9.98 -24.07
C ARG A 3 3.97 8.93 -23.53
N GLN A 4 5.25 9.17 -23.66
CA GLN A 4 6.28 8.28 -23.15
C GLN A 4 6.29 8.38 -21.62
N CYS A 5 6.23 7.21 -20.95
CA CYS A 5 6.48 7.12 -19.52
C CYS A 5 7.99 7.21 -19.27
N TYR A 6 8.39 7.99 -18.29
CA TYR A 6 9.80 8.14 -17.91
C TYR A 6 10.18 7.11 -16.84
N ASN A 7 11.46 6.78 -16.79
CA ASN A 7 12.03 5.97 -15.73
C ASN A 7 13.22 6.74 -15.10
N PRO A 8 13.19 7.13 -13.83
CA PRO A 8 12.11 6.85 -12.86
C PRO A 8 10.82 7.61 -13.19
N TYR A 9 9.68 7.02 -12.88
CA TYR A 9 8.35 7.62 -13.13
C TYR A 9 7.87 8.53 -11.98
N LEU A 10 8.41 8.37 -10.77
CA LEU A 10 8.20 9.26 -9.64
C LEU A 10 9.36 10.24 -9.47
N PRO A 11 9.17 11.35 -8.73
CA PRO A 11 10.25 12.28 -8.43
C PRO A 11 11.44 11.59 -7.75
N SER A 12 12.65 12.08 -8.01
CA SER A 12 13.91 11.47 -7.54
C SER A 12 14.11 11.47 -6.01
N TRP A 13 13.27 12.20 -5.29
CA TRP A 13 13.26 12.26 -3.82
C TRP A 13 12.25 11.29 -3.20
N GLU A 14 11.46 10.58 -4.01
CA GLU A 14 10.46 9.64 -3.54
C GLU A 14 10.98 8.20 -3.60
N TYR A 15 10.84 7.48 -2.50
CA TYR A 15 11.33 6.11 -2.35
C TYR A 15 10.21 5.20 -1.87
N ILE A 16 9.58 4.48 -2.80
CA ILE A 16 8.47 3.56 -2.53
C ILE A 16 8.89 2.15 -2.92
N PRO A 17 9.57 1.41 -2.04
CA PRO A 17 9.86 0.00 -2.28
C PRO A 17 8.60 -0.85 -2.21
N ASP A 18 8.64 -2.04 -2.80
CA ASP A 18 7.56 -3.04 -2.79
C ASP A 18 6.22 -2.47 -3.28
N ALA A 19 6.28 -1.59 -4.28
CA ALA A 19 5.10 -0.88 -4.76
C ALA A 19 4.16 -1.81 -5.52
N GLU A 20 2.88 -1.86 -5.10
CA GLU A 20 1.82 -2.59 -5.76
C GLU A 20 0.95 -1.65 -6.60
N PRO A 21 0.95 -1.81 -7.93
CA PRO A 21 0.10 -1.03 -8.82
C PRO A 21 -1.32 -1.61 -8.88
N ARG A 22 -2.33 -0.75 -8.72
CA ARG A 22 -3.75 -1.12 -8.84
C ARG A 22 -4.50 -0.11 -9.70
N VAL A 23 -5.34 -0.62 -10.59
CA VAL A 23 -6.22 0.22 -11.40
C VAL A 23 -7.62 0.24 -10.80
N PHE A 24 -8.08 1.43 -10.44
CA PHE A 24 -9.46 1.66 -10.01
C PHE A 24 -10.08 2.77 -10.86
N GLY A 25 -11.14 2.41 -11.59
CA GLY A 25 -11.75 3.30 -12.57
C GLY A 25 -10.77 3.67 -13.69
N GLN A 26 -10.54 4.94 -13.89
CA GLN A 26 -9.66 5.47 -14.93
C GLN A 26 -8.27 5.88 -14.41
N ARG A 27 -7.88 5.40 -13.23
CA ARG A 27 -6.59 5.77 -12.63
C ARG A 27 -5.82 4.53 -12.17
N LEU A 28 -4.52 4.60 -12.38
CA LEU A 28 -3.52 3.70 -11.79
C LEU A 28 -3.06 4.30 -10.47
N TYR A 29 -3.10 3.54 -9.42
CA TYR A 29 -2.60 3.88 -8.09
C TYR A 29 -1.39 3.02 -7.74
N ILE A 30 -0.44 3.59 -7.01
CA ILE A 30 0.72 2.88 -6.48
C ILE A 30 0.68 2.96 -4.96
N TYR A 31 0.72 1.79 -4.35
CA TYR A 31 0.79 1.60 -2.91
C TYR A 31 2.09 0.86 -2.60
N GLY A 32 2.87 1.35 -1.65
CA GLY A 32 4.13 0.71 -1.30
C GLY A 32 4.57 1.10 0.10
N SER A 33 5.59 0.40 0.58
CA SER A 33 6.35 0.83 1.74
C SER A 33 6.96 2.21 1.45
N HIS A 34 7.37 2.93 2.48
CA HIS A 34 7.90 4.28 2.30
C HIS A 34 9.23 4.44 3.02
N ASP A 35 10.29 4.58 2.26
CA ASP A 35 11.62 4.88 2.79
C ASP A 35 11.78 6.39 2.95
N LEU A 36 12.51 6.79 3.99
CA LEU A 36 12.86 8.18 4.23
C LEU A 36 14.36 8.39 3.98
N PHE A 37 14.70 9.48 3.28
CA PHE A 37 16.09 9.83 3.04
C PHE A 37 16.84 10.02 4.36
N GLY A 38 17.97 9.31 4.51
CA GLY A 38 18.78 9.36 5.73
C GLY A 38 18.23 8.59 6.93
N ALA A 39 17.15 7.83 6.78
CA ALA A 39 16.66 6.91 7.80
C ALA A 39 17.69 5.81 8.11
N LYS A 40 17.61 5.24 9.30
CA LYS A 40 18.51 4.16 9.74
C LYS A 40 18.01 2.79 9.29
N GLU A 41 16.71 2.64 9.20
CA GLU A 41 16.02 1.39 8.86
C GLU A 41 15.18 1.57 7.60
N TYR A 42 14.73 0.45 7.04
CA TYR A 42 13.81 0.44 5.91
C TYR A 42 12.39 0.77 6.34
N CYS A 43 11.61 1.40 5.44
CA CYS A 43 10.18 1.62 5.58
C CYS A 43 9.82 2.41 6.85
N GLU A 44 10.65 3.39 7.23
CA GLU A 44 10.39 4.24 8.39
C GLU A 44 9.27 5.27 8.15
N GLY A 45 8.86 5.47 6.90
CA GLY A 45 7.76 6.37 6.55
C GLY A 45 6.37 5.77 6.77
N ASP A 46 5.37 6.64 6.76
CA ASP A 46 3.96 6.25 6.70
C ASP A 46 3.59 5.85 5.27
N TYR A 47 2.53 5.06 5.07
CA TYR A 47 2.09 4.74 3.72
C TYR A 47 1.58 5.97 2.98
N VAL A 48 2.13 6.16 1.80
CA VAL A 48 1.73 7.19 0.85
C VAL A 48 1.11 6.56 -0.39
N CYS A 49 0.41 7.36 -1.18
CA CYS A 49 -0.14 6.92 -2.45
C CYS A 49 0.17 7.93 -3.54
N TRP A 50 0.52 7.41 -4.70
CA TRP A 50 0.64 8.16 -5.95
C TRP A 50 -0.35 7.61 -6.96
N SER A 51 -0.84 8.45 -7.85
CA SER A 51 -1.74 8.01 -8.91
C SER A 51 -1.53 8.76 -10.22
N THR A 52 -1.93 8.12 -11.32
CA THR A 52 -1.88 8.71 -12.65
C THR A 52 -3.09 8.25 -13.47
N PRO A 53 -3.60 9.02 -14.45
CA PRO A 53 -4.58 8.53 -15.40
C PRO A 53 -4.02 7.33 -16.19
N VAL A 54 -4.82 6.29 -16.43
CA VAL A 54 -4.38 5.13 -17.23
C VAL A 54 -4.06 5.48 -18.67
N GLU A 55 -4.60 6.58 -19.17
CA GLU A 55 -4.37 7.12 -20.52
C GLU A 55 -3.10 7.95 -20.63
N ASP A 56 -2.56 8.45 -19.50
CA ASP A 56 -1.35 9.27 -19.47
C ASP A 56 -0.47 8.95 -18.26
N LEU A 57 0.36 7.92 -18.38
CA LEU A 57 1.28 7.47 -17.33
C LEU A 57 2.46 8.44 -17.07
N SER A 58 2.43 9.64 -17.61
CA SER A 58 3.38 10.72 -17.30
C SER A 58 2.81 11.76 -16.33
N ASP A 59 1.49 11.69 -16.03
CA ASP A 59 0.79 12.67 -15.18
C ASP A 59 0.61 12.13 -13.74
N TRP A 60 1.73 11.92 -13.05
CA TRP A 60 1.72 11.45 -11.67
C TRP A 60 1.35 12.52 -10.68
N ARG A 61 0.46 12.17 -9.76
CA ARG A 61 0.00 13.03 -8.67
C ARG A 61 0.23 12.38 -7.32
N TYR A 62 0.79 13.15 -6.40
CA TYR A 62 0.89 12.77 -5.00
C TYR A 62 -0.47 12.87 -4.31
N GLU A 63 -0.99 11.76 -3.84
CA GLU A 63 -2.29 11.68 -3.14
C GLU A 63 -2.14 11.92 -1.62
N GLY A 64 -0.92 11.89 -1.12
CA GLY A 64 -0.61 12.11 0.28
C GLY A 64 -0.44 10.84 1.10
N VAL A 65 -0.26 11.03 2.41
CA VAL A 65 -0.24 9.94 3.39
C VAL A 65 -1.63 9.34 3.49
N ILE A 66 -1.76 8.04 3.27
CA ILE A 66 -3.03 7.31 3.30
C ILE A 66 -3.25 6.56 4.62
N PHE A 67 -2.18 6.14 5.30
CA PHE A 67 -2.25 5.44 6.58
C PHE A 67 -0.96 5.64 7.38
N LYS A 68 -1.08 5.99 8.64
CA LYS A 68 0.07 6.24 9.52
C LYS A 68 0.37 5.04 10.40
N LYS A 69 1.64 4.84 10.76
CA LYS A 69 2.06 3.75 11.66
C LYS A 69 1.33 3.78 13.00
N GLN A 70 1.07 4.97 13.51
CA GLN A 70 0.33 5.17 14.77
C GLN A 70 -1.18 4.88 14.67
N ASP A 71 -1.72 4.73 13.44
CA ASP A 71 -3.14 4.42 13.24
C ASP A 71 -3.46 2.95 13.51
N THR A 72 -2.43 2.07 13.63
CA THR A 72 -2.57 0.71 14.13
C THR A 72 -2.55 0.72 15.66
N PRO A 73 -3.67 0.40 16.34
CA PRO A 73 -3.83 0.63 17.79
C PRO A 73 -2.81 -0.09 18.68
N TRP A 74 -2.32 -1.24 18.22
CA TRP A 74 -1.35 -2.04 18.97
C TRP A 74 0.11 -1.75 18.61
N ASN A 75 0.39 -1.01 17.53
CA ASN A 75 1.75 -0.63 17.11
C ASN A 75 2.32 0.52 17.96
N LYS A 76 2.42 0.30 19.28
CA LYS A 76 2.87 1.33 20.24
C LYS A 76 4.35 1.72 20.08
N GLU A 77 5.16 0.79 19.54
CA GLU A 77 6.59 1.00 19.31
C GLU A 77 6.87 1.71 17.98
N ASN A 78 5.82 2.06 17.23
CA ASN A 78 5.91 2.72 15.94
C ASN A 78 6.78 1.95 14.93
N LEU A 79 6.64 0.60 14.94
CA LEU A 79 7.35 -0.29 14.04
C LEU A 79 7.03 0.02 12.57
N SER A 80 7.98 -0.27 11.70
CA SER A 80 7.85 -0.04 10.25
C SER A 80 6.75 -0.89 9.62
N TYR A 81 6.17 -0.37 8.55
CA TYR A 81 5.16 -1.05 7.74
C TYR A 81 5.78 -1.58 6.45
N TYR A 82 5.45 -2.83 6.09
CA TYR A 82 6.00 -3.50 4.91
C TYR A 82 4.91 -3.86 3.90
N ALA A 83 5.30 -3.82 2.63
CA ALA A 83 4.63 -4.41 1.48
C ALA A 83 3.09 -4.35 1.54
N PRO A 84 2.47 -3.17 1.43
CA PRO A 84 1.01 -3.04 1.44
C PRO A 84 0.42 -3.47 0.09
N ASP A 85 -0.82 -3.91 0.12
CA ASP A 85 -1.63 -4.08 -1.08
C ASP A 85 -3.06 -3.58 -0.83
N VAL A 86 -3.69 -3.07 -1.88
CA VAL A 86 -5.06 -2.55 -1.80
C VAL A 86 -5.97 -3.28 -2.76
N VAL A 87 -7.09 -3.78 -2.25
CA VAL A 87 -8.13 -4.41 -3.04
C VAL A 87 -9.47 -3.69 -2.85
N ARG A 88 -10.30 -3.71 -3.89
CA ARG A 88 -11.68 -3.22 -3.78
C ARG A 88 -12.59 -4.37 -3.39
N GLY A 89 -13.31 -4.22 -2.27
CA GLY A 89 -14.30 -5.17 -1.80
C GLY A 89 -15.58 -5.16 -2.62
N THR A 90 -16.40 -6.19 -2.43
CA THR A 90 -17.73 -6.30 -3.06
C THR A 90 -18.71 -5.23 -2.57
N ASP A 91 -18.45 -4.66 -1.40
CA ASP A 91 -19.19 -3.53 -0.82
C ASP A 91 -18.77 -2.17 -1.41
N GLY A 92 -17.80 -2.18 -2.34
CA GLY A 92 -17.30 -0.99 -3.04
C GLY A 92 -16.23 -0.22 -2.28
N ARG A 93 -15.91 -0.61 -1.04
CA ARG A 93 -14.83 0.00 -0.25
C ARG A 93 -13.46 -0.58 -0.62
N TYR A 94 -12.39 0.08 -0.17
CA TYR A 94 -11.01 -0.29 -0.44
C TYR A 94 -10.37 -0.79 0.85
N TYR A 95 -9.70 -1.93 0.77
CA TYR A 95 -9.09 -2.63 1.89
C TYR A 95 -7.58 -2.67 1.69
N LEU A 96 -6.85 -2.03 2.59
CA LEU A 96 -5.40 -1.99 2.64
C LEU A 96 -4.92 -3.11 3.56
N TYR A 97 -4.27 -4.12 3.00
CA TYR A 97 -3.60 -5.17 3.75
C TYR A 97 -2.13 -4.82 3.92
N TYR A 98 -1.57 -5.05 5.10
CA TYR A 98 -0.19 -4.71 5.40
C TYR A 98 0.40 -5.58 6.50
N SER A 99 1.74 -5.66 6.52
CA SER A 99 2.51 -6.30 7.59
C SER A 99 3.21 -5.26 8.44
N VAL A 100 3.46 -5.60 9.69
CA VAL A 100 4.24 -4.76 10.61
C VAL A 100 5.54 -5.46 10.94
N ALA A 101 6.65 -4.73 10.89
CA ALA A 101 8.00 -5.23 11.15
C ALA A 101 8.08 -5.99 12.47
N ASN A 102 8.89 -7.06 12.49
CA ASN A 102 9.13 -7.90 13.67
C ASN A 102 7.88 -8.58 14.24
N THR A 103 6.81 -8.67 13.46
CA THR A 103 5.59 -9.40 13.81
C THR A 103 5.22 -10.39 12.71
N SER A 104 4.39 -11.37 13.05
CA SER A 104 3.74 -12.27 12.08
C SER A 104 2.29 -11.85 11.79
N ILE A 105 1.95 -10.60 12.11
CA ILE A 105 0.57 -10.10 12.02
C ILE A 105 0.39 -9.45 10.65
N THR A 106 -0.66 -9.88 9.95
CA THR A 106 -1.23 -9.17 8.81
C THR A 106 -2.42 -8.38 9.30
N SER A 107 -2.40 -7.08 9.08
CA SER A 107 -3.49 -6.18 9.47
C SER A 107 -4.24 -5.66 8.25
N VAL A 108 -5.44 -5.18 8.46
CA VAL A 108 -6.27 -4.58 7.42
C VAL A 108 -6.82 -3.23 7.88
N ALA A 109 -6.78 -2.27 6.97
CA ALA A 109 -7.42 -0.98 7.12
C ALA A 109 -8.40 -0.75 5.95
N VAL A 110 -9.39 0.11 6.13
CA VAL A 110 -10.47 0.32 5.17
C VAL A 110 -10.69 1.81 4.87
N CYS A 111 -11.05 2.10 3.63
CA CYS A 111 -11.41 3.44 3.18
C CYS A 111 -12.50 3.39 2.10
N ASP A 112 -13.29 4.44 1.98
CA ASP A 112 -14.31 4.58 0.92
C ASP A 112 -13.72 5.05 -0.42
N LYS A 113 -12.44 5.45 -0.43
CA LYS A 113 -11.72 5.95 -1.61
C LYS A 113 -10.40 5.24 -1.78
N PRO A 114 -9.92 5.03 -3.03
CA PRO A 114 -8.66 4.33 -3.27
C PRO A 114 -7.44 5.02 -2.63
N ALA A 115 -7.42 6.35 -2.59
CA ALA A 115 -6.35 7.15 -1.99
C ALA A 115 -6.84 8.05 -0.84
N GLY A 116 -7.86 7.61 -0.10
CA GLY A 116 -8.35 8.32 1.09
C GLY A 116 -7.52 8.02 2.34
N LYS A 117 -8.02 8.49 3.48
CA LYS A 117 -7.44 8.14 4.79
C LYS A 117 -8.04 6.81 5.24
N TYR A 118 -7.20 5.79 5.26
CA TYR A 118 -7.59 4.47 5.74
C TYR A 118 -7.74 4.45 7.25
N GLN A 119 -8.67 3.64 7.73
CA GLN A 119 -8.91 3.42 9.16
C GLN A 119 -8.64 1.95 9.48
N TYR A 120 -7.91 1.69 10.56
CA TYR A 120 -7.66 0.34 11.03
C TYR A 120 -8.98 -0.42 11.23
N LEU A 121 -9.07 -1.61 10.66
CA LEU A 121 -10.25 -2.46 10.77
C LEU A 121 -10.01 -3.65 11.69
N GLY A 122 -8.83 -4.26 11.63
CA GLY A 122 -8.51 -5.44 12.42
C GLY A 122 -7.28 -6.19 11.91
N ASP A 123 -7.00 -7.32 12.54
CA ASP A 123 -5.94 -8.23 12.13
C ASP A 123 -6.53 -9.47 11.46
N VAL A 124 -5.80 -10.00 10.48
CA VAL A 124 -6.20 -11.20 9.75
C VAL A 124 -5.61 -12.41 10.46
N HIS A 125 -6.46 -13.34 10.84
CA HIS A 125 -6.05 -14.59 11.48
C HIS A 125 -6.14 -15.74 10.48
N PHE A 126 -5.01 -16.41 10.28
CA PHE A 126 -4.94 -17.63 9.47
C PHE A 126 -4.68 -18.81 10.42
N PRO A 127 -5.70 -19.62 10.75
CA PRO A 127 -5.58 -20.67 11.76
C PRO A 127 -4.49 -21.71 11.46
N ASP A 128 -4.13 -21.91 10.18
CA ASP A 128 -3.24 -23.00 9.76
C ASP A 128 -2.12 -22.56 8.79
N ALA A 129 -1.88 -21.25 8.62
CA ALA A 129 -0.85 -20.77 7.70
C ALA A 129 0.36 -20.20 8.45
N PRO A 130 1.60 -20.60 8.09
CA PRO A 130 2.76 -19.87 8.51
C PRO A 130 2.67 -18.43 7.97
N SER A 131 3.18 -17.47 8.72
CA SER A 131 3.19 -16.04 8.37
C SER A 131 4.07 -15.78 7.15
N TYR A 132 3.51 -15.94 5.97
CA TYR A 132 4.12 -15.48 4.73
C TYR A 132 3.62 -14.06 4.42
N GLY A 133 4.49 -13.25 3.80
CA GLY A 133 4.13 -11.88 3.42
C GLY A 133 2.88 -11.82 2.52
N ILE A 134 2.16 -10.74 2.57
CA ILE A 134 0.85 -10.49 1.95
C ILE A 134 0.84 -10.73 0.44
N ALA A 135 1.93 -10.41 -0.25
CA ALA A 135 2.05 -10.57 -1.70
C ALA A 135 1.75 -12.00 -2.18
N PHE A 136 2.00 -13.01 -1.35
CA PHE A 136 1.75 -14.41 -1.72
C PHE A 136 0.28 -14.83 -1.59
N MET A 137 -0.52 -14.11 -0.82
CA MET A 137 -1.90 -14.52 -0.48
C MET A 137 -2.93 -14.03 -1.50
N LEU A 138 -2.68 -12.92 -2.15
CA LEU A 138 -3.61 -12.36 -3.14
C LEU A 138 -3.54 -13.07 -4.49
N ILE A 139 -2.44 -13.80 -4.76
CA ILE A 139 -2.27 -14.57 -5.99
C ILE A 139 -2.99 -15.93 -5.93
N SER A 140 -3.15 -16.52 -4.76
CA SER A 140 -3.80 -17.83 -4.60
C SER A 140 -5.33 -17.79 -4.53
N GLY A 141 -5.93 -16.61 -4.38
CA GLY A 141 -7.39 -16.43 -4.33
C GLY A 141 -8.09 -16.21 -5.67
N CYS A 142 -7.35 -16.20 -6.79
CA CYS A 142 -7.90 -15.91 -8.13
C CYS A 142 -7.99 -17.15 -9.03
N SER A 143 -8.43 -18.29 -8.46
CA SER A 143 -8.77 -19.47 -9.25
C SER A 143 -10.11 -20.05 -8.81
N SER A 144 -11.18 -19.52 -9.37
CA SER A 144 -12.41 -20.22 -9.82
C SER A 144 -13.45 -19.21 -10.28
#